data_51fdc6e9de877fea1541478064b6a3df
#
_entry.id   51fdc6e9de877fea1541478064b6a3df
#
_cell.length_a   1.000
_cell.length_b   1.000
_cell.length_c   1.000
_cell.angle_alpha   90.00
_cell.angle_beta   90.00
_cell.angle_gamma   90.00
#
_symmetry.space_group_name_H-M   'P 1'
#
loop_
_entity.id
_entity.type
_entity.pdbx_description
1 polymer ?
#
loop_
_entity_poly.entity_id
_entity_poly.type
_entity_poly.pdbx_seq_one_letter_code
_entity_poly.pdbx_strand_id
1 'polypeptide(L)'
;FALINSAQPATETIAKATKTENGTPQPTPQRMRVVGNLPYNISTPILFHLLGFAHLVQDQHFMLQKEVIDRMVASPSTSAYGRLSVMLQWRYAMEDVLDVPPESFDPPPRVMSAVVRMVPLASPAAVKFELLEELVKVAFSQRRKLLRHSLGKWLEARHFAGSFDLQRRAEEVPVSEFVALAQVA
;
A
#
# COMPACT_ATOMS: atom_id res chain seq x y z
N PHE A 1 4.39 -13.14 -41.45
CA PHE A 1 5.68 -12.43 -41.67
C PHE A 1 5.43 -10.91 -41.60
N ALA A 2 5.74 -10.29 -40.49
CA ALA A 2 6.36 -8.97 -40.39
C ALA A 2 6.52 -8.64 -38.87
N LEU A 3 7.75 -8.70 -38.43
CA LEU A 3 8.24 -8.15 -37.19
C LEU A 3 8.10 -6.62 -37.26
N ILE A 4 7.45 -6.04 -36.27
CA ILE A 4 7.61 -4.61 -36.01
C ILE A 4 8.21 -4.49 -34.60
N ASN A 5 9.49 -4.21 -34.63
CA ASN A 5 10.32 -3.81 -33.51
C ASN A 5 10.10 -2.30 -33.31
N SER A 6 9.60 -1.88 -32.16
CA SER A 6 9.71 -0.48 -31.73
C SER A 6 9.86 -0.43 -30.22
N ALA A 7 11.08 -0.71 -29.77
CA ALA A 7 11.53 -0.33 -28.44
C ALA A 7 11.81 1.17 -28.45
N GLN A 8 11.01 1.94 -27.69
CA GLN A 8 11.41 3.31 -27.33
C GLN A 8 12.28 3.24 -26.06
N PRO A 9 13.36 4.05 -25.99
CA PRO A 9 14.28 4.01 -24.89
C PRO A 9 13.69 4.65 -23.63
N ALA A 10 13.82 3.95 -22.53
CA ALA A 10 13.58 4.49 -21.21
C ALA A 10 14.52 5.68 -20.96
N THR A 11 13.96 6.83 -20.69
CA THR A 11 14.67 8.07 -20.36
C THR A 11 15.48 7.84 -19.09
N GLU A 12 16.79 7.75 -19.21
CA GLU A 12 17.74 7.76 -18.09
C GLU A 12 17.63 9.12 -17.36
N THR A 13 17.03 9.10 -16.19
CA THR A 13 17.19 10.20 -15.24
C THR A 13 18.53 10.02 -14.55
N ILE A 14 19.55 10.68 -15.05
CA ILE A 14 20.88 10.76 -14.45
C ILE A 14 20.75 11.49 -13.12
N ALA A 15 20.84 10.73 -12.03
CA ALA A 15 21.01 11.29 -10.70
C ALA A 15 22.37 12.03 -10.63
N LYS A 16 22.34 13.35 -10.48
CA LYS A 16 23.54 14.14 -10.20
C LYS A 16 24.17 13.69 -8.89
N ALA A 17 25.33 13.07 -8.99
CA ALA A 17 26.19 12.80 -7.85
C ALA A 17 26.71 14.14 -7.29
N THR A 18 26.34 14.49 -6.09
CA THR A 18 27.00 15.53 -5.30
C THR A 18 28.38 15.04 -4.91
N LYS A 19 29.42 15.67 -5.46
CA LYS A 19 30.80 15.46 -5.05
C LYS A 19 31.01 15.99 -3.65
N THR A 20 31.25 15.13 -2.70
CA THR A 20 31.85 15.47 -1.41
C THR A 20 33.37 15.32 -1.54
N GLU A 21 34.12 16.32 -1.07
CA GLU A 21 35.58 16.38 -1.12
C GLU A 21 36.23 15.34 -0.20
N ASN A 22 36.22 14.07 -0.58
CA ASN A 22 37.20 13.03 -0.21
C ASN A 22 36.75 11.75 -0.91
N GLY A 23 37.31 11.56 -2.04
CA GLY A 23 36.97 10.74 -3.17
C GLY A 23 36.84 9.23 -3.03
N THR A 24 36.04 8.69 -2.13
CA THR A 24 35.60 7.31 -2.21
C THR A 24 34.09 7.29 -2.46
N PRO A 25 33.59 6.74 -3.59
CA PRO A 25 32.18 6.59 -3.79
C PRO A 25 31.62 5.66 -2.70
N GLN A 26 30.80 6.21 -1.81
CA GLN A 26 30.03 5.38 -0.87
C GLN A 26 29.10 4.49 -1.71
N PRO A 27 29.12 3.16 -1.52
CA PRO A 27 28.21 2.30 -2.23
C PRO A 27 26.78 2.70 -1.88
N THR A 28 25.98 3.05 -2.90
CA THR A 28 24.55 3.30 -2.73
C THR A 28 23.95 2.06 -2.08
N PRO A 29 23.23 2.16 -0.96
CA PRO A 29 22.66 1.00 -0.29
C PRO A 29 21.79 0.22 -1.29
N GLN A 30 22.21 -0.99 -1.61
CA GLN A 30 21.52 -1.85 -2.58
C GLN A 30 20.19 -2.28 -1.95
N ARG A 31 19.07 -1.80 -2.50
CA ARG A 31 17.73 -2.20 -2.06
C ARG A 31 17.39 -3.58 -2.60
N MET A 32 16.67 -4.36 -1.81
CA MET A 32 16.28 -5.72 -2.17
C MET A 32 15.06 -5.73 -3.09
N ARG A 33 15.01 -6.71 -3.99
CA ARG A 33 13.77 -7.15 -4.63
C ARG A 33 13.20 -8.33 -3.86
N VAL A 34 11.91 -8.30 -3.61
CA VAL A 34 11.22 -9.37 -2.87
C VAL A 34 10.18 -9.99 -3.79
N VAL A 35 10.27 -11.31 -3.98
CA VAL A 35 9.32 -12.07 -4.82
C VAL A 35 8.83 -13.26 -4.04
N GLY A 36 7.53 -13.54 -4.09
CA GLY A 36 6.98 -14.69 -3.38
C GLY A 36 5.56 -15.06 -3.77
N ASN A 37 5.28 -16.36 -3.68
CA ASN A 37 3.93 -16.89 -3.63
C ASN A 37 3.52 -16.97 -2.15
N LEU A 38 2.63 -16.08 -1.70
CA LEU A 38 2.28 -16.00 -0.28
C LEU A 38 1.13 -16.97 0.05
N PRO A 39 1.25 -17.74 1.16
CA PRO A 39 0.13 -18.54 1.64
C PRO A 39 -1.09 -17.67 1.93
N TYR A 40 -2.26 -18.04 1.41
CA TYR A 40 -3.46 -17.21 1.44
C TYR A 40 -3.92 -16.83 2.84
N ASN A 41 -3.79 -17.75 3.80
CA ASN A 41 -4.24 -17.57 5.19
C ASN A 41 -3.40 -16.57 5.99
N ILE A 42 -2.16 -16.29 5.58
CA ILE A 42 -1.23 -15.38 6.29
C ILE A 42 -0.72 -14.22 5.41
N SER A 43 -1.23 -14.08 4.20
CA SER A 43 -0.79 -13.04 3.26
C SER A 43 -0.94 -11.62 3.83
N THR A 44 -2.10 -11.30 4.39
CA THR A 44 -2.35 -9.97 5.00
C THR A 44 -1.40 -9.66 6.16
N PRO A 45 -1.20 -10.52 7.17
CA PRO A 45 -0.17 -10.31 8.20
C PRO A 45 1.24 -10.09 7.64
N ILE A 46 1.64 -10.85 6.61
CA ILE A 46 2.96 -10.68 5.97
C ILE A 46 3.06 -9.29 5.32
N LEU A 47 2.05 -8.86 4.57
CA LEU A 47 2.02 -7.54 3.94
C LEU A 47 2.14 -6.41 4.97
N PHE A 48 1.44 -6.51 6.10
CA PHE A 48 1.55 -5.53 7.19
C PHE A 48 2.95 -5.55 7.84
N HIS A 49 3.54 -6.71 8.04
CA HIS A 49 4.91 -6.83 8.56
C HIS A 49 5.92 -6.15 7.64
N LEU A 50 5.81 -6.35 6.33
CA LEU A 50 6.71 -5.79 5.34
C LEU A 50 6.63 -4.25 5.21
N LEU A 51 5.55 -3.61 5.68
CA LEU A 51 5.45 -2.14 5.71
C LEU A 51 6.60 -1.50 6.49
N GLY A 52 7.03 -2.10 7.60
CA GLY A 52 8.16 -1.62 8.40
C GLY A 52 9.50 -1.65 7.66
N PHE A 53 9.63 -2.49 6.65
CA PHE A 53 10.85 -2.70 5.87
C PHE A 53 10.83 -2.06 4.47
N ALA A 54 9.80 -1.27 4.17
CA ALA A 54 9.64 -0.66 2.85
C ALA A 54 10.87 0.15 2.40
N HIS A 55 11.60 0.77 3.33
CA HIS A 55 12.81 1.55 3.05
C HIS A 55 14.00 0.72 2.55
N LEU A 56 14.01 -0.60 2.80
CA LEU A 56 15.05 -1.54 2.38
C LEU A 56 14.75 -2.18 1.03
N VAL A 57 13.57 -1.95 0.47
CA VAL A 57 13.07 -2.66 -0.71
C VAL A 57 13.04 -1.74 -1.92
N GLN A 58 13.46 -2.26 -3.07
CA GLN A 58 13.32 -1.62 -4.37
C GLN A 58 11.90 -1.82 -4.91
N ASP A 59 11.43 -3.07 -4.95
CA ASP A 59 10.09 -3.47 -5.32
C ASP A 59 9.75 -4.86 -4.73
N GLN A 60 8.45 -5.17 -4.70
CA GLN A 60 7.94 -6.47 -4.26
C GLN A 60 6.95 -6.99 -5.31
N HIS A 61 7.00 -8.30 -5.56
CA HIS A 61 6.07 -8.98 -6.44
C HIS A 61 5.50 -10.19 -5.70
N PHE A 62 4.21 -10.17 -5.44
CA PHE A 62 3.55 -11.26 -4.72
C PHE A 62 2.41 -11.84 -5.50
N MET A 63 2.33 -13.17 -5.53
CA MET A 63 1.13 -13.88 -5.96
C MET A 63 0.24 -14.11 -4.75
N LEU A 64 -1.03 -13.68 -4.85
CA LEU A 64 -2.04 -13.68 -3.79
C LEU A 64 -3.39 -14.10 -4.38
N GLN A 65 -4.39 -14.28 -3.52
CA GLN A 65 -5.78 -14.32 -3.97
C GLN A 65 -6.17 -13.01 -4.65
N LYS A 66 -6.86 -13.08 -5.78
CA LYS A 66 -7.31 -11.91 -6.54
C LYS A 66 -8.11 -10.92 -5.67
N GLU A 67 -9.01 -11.43 -4.82
CA GLU A 67 -9.77 -10.59 -3.88
C GLU A 67 -8.88 -9.74 -2.97
N VAL A 68 -7.76 -10.28 -2.50
CA VAL A 68 -6.82 -9.54 -1.65
C VAL A 68 -6.18 -8.42 -2.45
N ILE A 69 -5.76 -8.68 -3.69
CA ILE A 69 -5.18 -7.66 -4.59
C ILE A 69 -6.20 -6.58 -4.93
N ASP A 70 -7.44 -6.95 -5.25
CA ASP A 70 -8.52 -5.99 -5.49
C ASP A 70 -8.70 -5.03 -4.32
N ARG A 71 -8.61 -5.54 -3.08
CA ARG A 71 -8.64 -4.71 -1.87
C ARG A 71 -7.40 -3.85 -1.69
N MET A 72 -6.22 -4.33 -2.09
CA MET A 72 -4.97 -3.56 -1.99
C MET A 72 -5.00 -2.35 -2.90
N VAL A 73 -5.47 -2.50 -4.15
CA VAL A 73 -5.48 -1.45 -5.18
C VAL A 73 -6.78 -0.65 -5.23
N ALA A 74 -7.76 -0.97 -4.38
CA ALA A 74 -9.08 -0.35 -4.38
C ALA A 74 -9.04 1.16 -4.19
N SER A 75 -9.87 1.87 -4.95
CA SER A 75 -10.10 3.31 -4.79
C SER A 75 -11.16 3.59 -3.71
N PRO A 76 -11.13 4.76 -3.06
CA PRO A 76 -12.18 5.21 -2.16
C PRO A 76 -13.58 5.12 -2.81
N SER A 77 -14.59 4.90 -1.98
CA SER A 77 -16.00 4.73 -2.39
C SER A 77 -16.30 3.45 -3.18
N THR A 78 -15.39 2.48 -3.18
CA THR A 78 -15.62 1.15 -3.73
C THR A 78 -15.86 0.11 -2.63
N SER A 79 -16.52 -1.00 -2.96
CA SER A 79 -16.82 -2.07 -2.00
C SER A 79 -15.56 -2.80 -1.51
N ALA A 80 -14.49 -2.80 -2.29
CA ALA A 80 -13.21 -3.42 -1.95
C ALA A 80 -12.33 -2.53 -1.05
N TYR A 81 -12.55 -1.20 -1.04
CA TYR A 81 -11.74 -0.28 -0.26
C TYR A 81 -11.90 -0.48 1.24
N GLY A 82 -10.80 -0.50 1.96
CA GLY A 82 -10.80 -0.76 3.38
C GLY A 82 -9.45 -0.54 4.06
N ARG A 83 -9.32 -1.08 5.27
CA ARG A 83 -8.10 -0.94 6.07
C ARG A 83 -6.83 -1.37 5.29
N LEU A 84 -6.90 -2.47 4.55
CA LEU A 84 -5.77 -2.97 3.77
C LEU A 84 -5.35 -1.96 2.69
N SER A 85 -6.33 -1.38 1.99
CA SER A 85 -6.10 -0.35 0.97
C SER A 85 -5.36 0.85 1.55
N VAL A 86 -5.87 1.42 2.65
CA VAL A 86 -5.29 2.62 3.28
C VAL A 86 -3.86 2.37 3.73
N MET A 87 -3.63 1.28 4.47
CA MET A 87 -2.32 1.00 5.06
C MET A 87 -1.25 0.73 4.01
N LEU A 88 -1.57 0.01 2.94
CA LEU A 88 -0.59 -0.30 1.90
C LEU A 88 -0.38 0.88 0.94
N GLN A 89 -1.44 1.58 0.52
CA GLN A 89 -1.34 2.73 -0.40
C GLN A 89 -0.64 3.94 0.24
N TRP A 90 -0.62 4.04 1.55
CA TRP A 90 0.22 5.03 2.24
C TRP A 90 1.72 4.85 1.96
N ARG A 91 2.19 3.61 1.75
CA ARG A 91 3.62 3.28 1.61
C ARG A 91 4.02 2.85 0.22
N TYR A 92 3.09 2.34 -0.60
CA TYR A 92 3.37 1.73 -1.89
C TYR A 92 2.48 2.27 -3.00
N ALA A 93 3.07 2.48 -4.17
CA ALA A 93 2.33 2.41 -5.43
C ALA A 93 2.16 0.93 -5.79
N MET A 94 0.95 0.52 -6.15
CA MET A 94 0.61 -0.88 -6.39
C MET A 94 -0.10 -1.04 -7.73
N GLU A 95 0.22 -2.14 -8.40
CA GLU A 95 -0.32 -2.49 -9.72
C GLU A 95 -0.67 -3.98 -9.73
N ASP A 96 -1.89 -4.30 -10.15
CA ASP A 96 -2.29 -5.66 -10.49
C ASP A 96 -1.71 -6.00 -11.87
N VAL A 97 -0.78 -6.93 -11.91
CA VAL A 97 0.06 -7.18 -13.09
C VAL A 97 -0.47 -8.31 -13.96
N LEU A 98 -0.97 -9.38 -13.31
CA LEU A 98 -1.33 -10.61 -14.01
C LEU A 98 -2.34 -11.41 -13.21
N ASP A 99 -3.45 -11.78 -13.84
CA ASP A 99 -4.39 -12.78 -13.33
C ASP A 99 -3.88 -14.19 -13.58
N VAL A 100 -3.97 -15.05 -12.55
CA VAL A 100 -3.56 -16.46 -12.60
C VAL A 100 -4.76 -17.35 -12.29
N PRO A 101 -5.29 -18.05 -13.30
CA PRO A 101 -6.48 -18.87 -13.11
C PRO A 101 -6.18 -20.16 -12.32
N PRO A 102 -7.19 -20.75 -11.66
CA PRO A 102 -7.03 -21.96 -10.85
C PRO A 102 -6.35 -23.13 -11.56
N GLU A 103 -6.57 -23.27 -12.87
CA GLU A 103 -6.02 -24.34 -13.71
C GLU A 103 -4.49 -24.31 -13.83
N SER A 104 -3.87 -23.17 -13.44
CA SER A 104 -2.40 -23.01 -13.42
C SER A 104 -1.74 -23.70 -12.24
N PHE A 105 -2.51 -24.35 -11.35
CA PHE A 105 -2.00 -24.97 -10.12
C PHE A 105 -2.37 -26.47 -10.06
N ASP A 106 -1.55 -27.24 -9.36
CA ASP A 106 -1.82 -28.63 -9.03
C ASP A 106 -1.55 -28.86 -7.52
N PRO A 107 -2.60 -29.15 -6.71
CA PRO A 107 -4.02 -29.12 -7.05
C PRO A 107 -4.54 -27.68 -7.25
N PRO A 108 -5.60 -27.49 -8.07
CA PRO A 108 -6.13 -26.15 -8.35
C PRO A 108 -6.82 -25.56 -7.10
N PRO A 109 -6.56 -24.28 -6.76
CA PRO A 109 -7.28 -23.59 -5.71
C PRO A 109 -8.74 -23.31 -6.13
N ARG A 110 -9.60 -22.99 -5.16
CA ARG A 110 -11.02 -22.66 -5.41
C ARG A 110 -11.26 -21.23 -5.91
N VAL A 111 -10.23 -20.40 -5.92
CA VAL A 111 -10.33 -18.96 -6.18
C VAL A 111 -9.25 -18.53 -7.17
N MET A 112 -9.52 -17.45 -7.88
CA MET A 112 -8.54 -16.79 -8.74
C MET A 112 -7.37 -16.25 -7.90
N SER A 113 -6.19 -16.35 -8.47
CA SER A 113 -4.98 -15.69 -7.97
C SER A 113 -4.59 -14.55 -8.91
N ALA A 114 -3.77 -13.64 -8.43
CA ALA A 114 -3.16 -12.64 -9.28
C ALA A 114 -1.77 -12.26 -8.73
N VAL A 115 -0.98 -11.57 -9.54
CA VAL A 115 0.33 -11.04 -9.16
C VAL A 115 0.22 -9.54 -8.99
N VAL A 116 0.57 -9.03 -7.82
CA VAL A 116 0.68 -7.60 -7.54
C VAL A 116 2.14 -7.18 -7.55
N ARG A 117 2.42 -6.04 -8.18
CA ARG A 117 3.68 -5.31 -8.04
C ARG A 117 3.49 -4.18 -7.04
N MET A 118 4.42 -4.03 -6.10
CA MET A 118 4.41 -3.00 -5.07
C MET A 118 5.75 -2.25 -5.09
N VAL A 119 5.71 -0.95 -5.31
CA VAL A 119 6.90 -0.08 -5.33
C VAL A 119 6.79 0.91 -4.18
N PRO A 120 7.77 0.95 -3.25
CA PRO A 120 7.76 1.93 -2.18
C PRO A 120 7.71 3.36 -2.73
N LEU A 121 6.86 4.20 -2.15
CA LEU A 121 6.81 5.62 -2.48
C LEU A 121 8.14 6.28 -2.12
N ALA A 122 8.64 7.16 -2.98
CA ALA A 122 9.91 7.86 -2.77
C ALA A 122 9.87 8.76 -1.53
N SER A 123 8.74 9.40 -1.28
CA SER A 123 8.53 10.32 -0.16
C SER A 123 7.14 10.10 0.44
N PRO A 124 6.94 8.99 1.18
CA PRO A 124 5.68 8.77 1.86
C PRO A 124 5.49 9.82 2.95
N ALA A 125 4.25 10.25 3.15
CA ALA A 125 3.94 11.19 4.23
C ALA A 125 4.39 10.62 5.59
N ALA A 126 5.11 11.43 6.36
CA ALA A 126 5.62 11.04 7.66
C ALA A 126 4.46 10.96 8.67
N VAL A 127 4.18 9.75 9.15
CA VAL A 127 3.24 9.48 10.22
C VAL A 127 3.71 8.23 10.99
N LYS A 128 3.41 8.16 12.28
CA LYS A 128 3.70 6.96 13.08
C LYS A 128 2.78 5.83 12.62
N PHE A 129 3.38 4.69 12.28
CA PHE A 129 2.64 3.52 11.80
C PHE A 129 1.52 3.11 12.75
N GLU A 130 1.83 3.02 14.05
CA GLU A 130 0.91 2.56 15.08
C GLU A 130 -0.31 3.48 15.22
N LEU A 131 -0.09 4.80 15.08
CA LEU A 131 -1.16 5.80 15.16
C LEU A 131 -2.08 5.71 13.94
N LEU A 132 -1.51 5.62 12.72
CA LEU A 132 -2.30 5.44 11.51
C LEU A 132 -3.06 4.11 11.54
N GLU A 133 -2.42 3.04 11.98
CA GLU A 133 -3.04 1.72 12.08
C GLU A 133 -4.23 1.72 13.05
N GLU A 134 -4.06 2.31 14.23
CA GLU A 134 -5.11 2.44 15.23
C GLU A 134 -6.29 3.27 14.69
N LEU A 135 -6.00 4.45 14.15
CA LEU A 135 -6.99 5.35 13.55
C LEU A 135 -7.82 4.63 12.48
N VAL A 136 -7.15 4.00 11.52
CA VAL A 136 -7.79 3.27 10.42
C VAL A 136 -8.58 2.07 10.94
N LYS A 137 -8.07 1.33 11.93
CA LYS A 137 -8.78 0.23 12.58
C LYS A 137 -10.07 0.71 13.24
N VAL A 138 -10.03 1.83 13.96
CA VAL A 138 -11.22 2.45 14.57
C VAL A 138 -12.19 2.93 13.52
N ALA A 139 -11.74 3.64 12.50
CA ALA A 139 -12.58 4.16 11.42
C ALA A 139 -13.38 3.04 10.73
N PHE A 140 -12.73 1.93 10.39
CA PHE A 140 -13.34 0.78 9.70
C PHE A 140 -14.03 -0.23 10.64
N SER A 141 -14.04 0.00 11.97
CA SER A 141 -14.69 -0.91 12.92
C SER A 141 -16.20 -1.00 12.73
N GLN A 142 -16.83 0.05 12.18
CA GLN A 142 -18.26 0.12 11.90
C GLN A 142 -18.50 0.56 10.44
N ARG A 143 -18.05 -0.25 9.48
CA ARG A 143 -17.99 0.09 8.06
C ARG A 143 -19.26 0.73 7.48
N ARG A 144 -20.47 0.26 7.88
CA ARG A 144 -21.77 0.77 7.39
C ARG A 144 -22.27 2.01 8.10
N LYS A 145 -21.58 2.49 9.15
CA LYS A 145 -21.97 3.67 9.93
C LYS A 145 -21.12 4.88 9.54
N LEU A 146 -21.63 6.08 9.83
CA LEU A 146 -20.86 7.32 9.69
C LEU A 146 -19.70 7.33 10.69
N LEU A 147 -18.61 7.99 10.35
CA LEU A 147 -17.39 8.08 11.17
C LEU A 147 -17.63 8.66 12.55
N ARG A 148 -18.65 9.50 12.75
CA ARG A 148 -19.02 10.00 14.08
C ARG A 148 -19.30 8.88 15.09
N HIS A 149 -19.76 7.70 14.64
CA HIS A 149 -20.08 6.58 15.51
C HIS A 149 -18.85 5.72 15.88
N SER A 150 -17.78 5.78 15.10
CA SER A 150 -16.53 5.04 15.33
C SER A 150 -15.40 5.98 15.73
N LEU A 151 -15.04 6.90 14.84
CA LEU A 151 -13.88 7.77 15.00
C LEU A 151 -14.15 8.97 15.91
N GLY A 152 -15.41 9.45 16.04
CA GLY A 152 -15.75 10.61 16.86
C GLY A 152 -15.26 10.49 18.30
N LYS A 153 -15.60 9.39 18.98
CA LYS A 153 -15.15 9.13 20.37
C LYS A 153 -13.61 8.99 20.49
N TRP A 154 -12.97 8.46 19.48
CA TRP A 154 -11.52 8.31 19.45
C TRP A 154 -10.80 9.65 19.36
N LEU A 155 -11.34 10.59 18.57
CA LEU A 155 -10.86 11.97 18.44
C LEU A 155 -11.13 12.78 19.72
N GLU A 156 -12.31 12.65 20.31
CA GLU A 156 -12.66 13.29 21.59
C GLU A 156 -11.69 12.86 22.71
N ALA A 157 -11.39 11.56 22.83
CA ALA A 157 -10.46 11.05 23.81
C ALA A 157 -9.02 11.56 23.66
N ARG A 158 -8.66 12.06 22.46
CA ARG A 158 -7.37 12.68 22.16
C ARG A 158 -7.42 14.21 22.19
N HIS A 159 -8.52 14.80 22.62
CA HIS A 159 -8.72 16.25 22.63
C HIS A 159 -8.45 16.92 21.28
N PHE A 160 -8.78 16.22 20.18
CA PHE A 160 -8.56 16.73 18.83
C PHE A 160 -9.35 18.02 18.60
N ALA A 161 -8.64 19.13 18.42
CA ALA A 161 -9.21 20.47 18.22
C ALA A 161 -9.37 20.84 16.74
N GLY A 162 -8.96 19.97 15.82
CA GLY A 162 -9.05 20.20 14.38
C GLY A 162 -10.46 19.97 13.82
N SER A 163 -10.61 20.16 12.51
CA SER A 163 -11.84 19.88 11.79
C SER A 163 -11.64 18.64 10.92
N PHE A 164 -12.55 17.67 11.03
CA PHE A 164 -12.61 16.49 10.16
C PHE A 164 -14.06 16.12 9.92
N ASP A 165 -14.41 15.82 8.65
CA ASP A 165 -15.79 15.49 8.30
C ASP A 165 -16.17 14.07 8.76
N LEU A 166 -16.87 14.01 9.88
CA LEU A 166 -17.38 12.78 10.49
C LEU A 166 -18.74 12.33 9.94
N GLN A 167 -19.33 13.06 8.98
CA GLN A 167 -20.61 12.69 8.36
C GLN A 167 -20.42 11.72 7.18
N ARG A 168 -19.19 11.42 6.82
CA ARG A 168 -18.85 10.40 5.82
C ARG A 168 -18.70 9.01 6.45
N ARG A 169 -18.69 7.97 5.60
CA ARG A 169 -18.27 6.62 5.97
C ARG A 169 -16.77 6.46 5.79
N ALA A 170 -16.16 5.48 6.48
CA ALA A 170 -14.73 5.22 6.37
C ALA A 170 -14.28 4.93 4.93
N GLU A 171 -15.11 4.24 4.14
CA GLU A 171 -14.79 3.90 2.76
C GLU A 171 -14.78 5.10 1.79
N GLU A 172 -15.37 6.23 2.17
CA GLU A 172 -15.42 7.46 1.37
C GLU A 172 -14.18 8.34 1.58
N VAL A 173 -13.35 8.05 2.58
CA VAL A 173 -12.21 8.88 2.97
C VAL A 173 -10.96 8.43 2.22
N PRO A 174 -10.31 9.32 1.44
CA PRO A 174 -9.04 9.03 0.77
C PRO A 174 -7.90 8.73 1.75
N VAL A 175 -6.90 8.00 1.28
CA VAL A 175 -5.69 7.67 2.07
C VAL A 175 -5.00 8.93 2.59
N SER A 176 -4.89 9.97 1.75
CA SER A 176 -4.26 11.24 2.12
C SER A 176 -4.94 11.93 3.31
N GLU A 177 -6.26 11.84 3.42
CA GLU A 177 -7.00 12.43 4.54
C GLU A 177 -6.82 11.62 5.83
N PHE A 178 -6.79 10.28 5.76
CA PHE A 178 -6.43 9.46 6.93
C PHE A 178 -5.03 9.77 7.44
N VAL A 179 -4.08 9.93 6.53
CA VAL A 179 -2.69 10.28 6.87
C VAL A 179 -2.61 11.68 7.47
N ALA A 180 -3.27 12.68 6.86
CA ALA A 180 -3.31 14.04 7.39
C ALA A 180 -3.94 14.09 8.79
N LEU A 181 -5.03 13.35 9.01
CA LEU A 181 -5.65 13.26 10.33
C LEU A 181 -4.72 12.61 11.35
N ALA A 182 -4.02 11.53 10.99
CA ALA A 182 -3.07 10.86 11.88
C ALA A 182 -1.82 11.70 12.21
N GLN A 183 -1.50 12.73 11.41
CA GLN A 183 -0.39 13.65 11.70
C GLN A 183 -0.72 14.68 12.78
N VAL A 184 -2.02 14.95 13.02
CA VAL A 184 -2.49 16.02 13.91
C VAL A 184 -3.34 15.52 15.08
N ALA A 185 -3.70 14.23 15.12
CA ALA A 185 -4.43 13.58 16.19
C ALA A 185 -3.46 12.95 17.22
#